data_ba222f703a1962f5d6dc90012d1e49db
#
_entry.id   ba222f703a1962f5d6dc90012d1e49db
#
_cell.length_a   1.000
_cell.length_b   1.000
_cell.length_c   1.000
_cell.angle_alpha   90.00
_cell.angle_beta   90.00
_cell.angle_gamma   90.00
#
_symmetry.space_group_name_H-M   'P 1'
#
loop_
_entity.id
_entity.type
_entity.pdbx_description
1 polymer ?
#
loop_
_entity_poly.entity_id
_entity_poly.type
_entity_poly.pdbx_seq_one_letter_code
_entity_poly.pdbx_strand_id
1 'polypeptide(L)'
;MLLAGLTSCLALLLLCWPAPASAAELAVAEVTLEPCPAGDAGAQPELSRPTGASCYALRGVVTNPTKKIVADTDVFALILDSSGEPVLQNRTRVGSIGDVPPGKSSFALRLAVPSGTPGPITFRSVKARGFSAPVRTRAGADDELLPLEQELLG
;
A
#
# COMPACT_ATOMS: atom_id res chain seq x y z
N MET A 1 14.27 54.28 -10.48
CA MET A 1 14.14 53.12 -11.35
C MET A 1 14.67 51.82 -10.73
N LEU A 2 14.94 51.72 -9.46
CA LEU A 2 15.50 50.52 -8.75
C LEU A 2 14.45 49.63 -8.05
N LEU A 3 13.20 50.10 -7.91
CA LEU A 3 12.16 49.35 -7.21
C LEU A 3 11.35 48.37 -8.11
N ALA A 4 11.39 48.56 -9.43
CA ALA A 4 10.62 47.70 -10.33
C ALA A 4 11.28 46.34 -10.60
N GLY A 5 12.58 46.19 -10.35
CA GLY A 5 13.32 44.95 -10.59
C GLY A 5 13.16 43.90 -9.47
N LEU A 6 12.95 44.33 -8.23
CA LEU A 6 12.82 43.42 -7.09
C LEU A 6 11.47 42.70 -7.01
N THR A 7 10.40 43.34 -7.48
CA THR A 7 9.07 42.73 -7.49
C THR A 7 8.93 41.62 -8.55
N SER A 8 9.65 41.74 -9.67
CA SER A 8 9.62 40.73 -10.73
C SER A 8 10.33 39.42 -10.36
N CYS A 9 11.46 39.51 -9.61
CA CYS A 9 12.18 38.33 -9.12
C CYS A 9 11.42 37.55 -8.05
N LEU A 10 10.69 38.25 -7.17
CA LEU A 10 9.89 37.62 -6.12
C LEU A 10 8.69 36.84 -6.68
N ALA A 11 8.08 37.35 -7.75
CA ALA A 11 6.97 36.67 -8.43
C ALA A 11 7.40 35.39 -9.17
N LEU A 12 8.65 35.34 -9.71
CA LEU A 12 9.20 34.15 -10.35
C LEU A 12 9.56 33.05 -9.34
N LEU A 13 9.97 33.41 -8.13
CA LEU A 13 10.29 32.44 -7.08
C LEU A 13 9.06 31.70 -6.52
N LEU A 14 7.87 32.33 -6.57
CA LEU A 14 6.62 31.71 -6.13
C LEU A 14 6.07 30.68 -7.13
N LEU A 15 6.50 30.70 -8.40
CA LEU A 15 6.05 29.77 -9.44
C LEU A 15 6.79 28.41 -9.42
N CYS A 16 7.87 28.29 -8.65
CA CYS A 16 8.68 27.07 -8.57
C CYS A 16 8.41 26.22 -7.31
N TRP A 17 7.35 26.49 -6.54
CA TRP A 17 7.03 25.65 -5.39
C TRP A 17 6.48 24.31 -5.89
N PRO A 18 7.08 23.17 -5.52
CA PRO A 18 6.54 21.87 -5.88
C PRO A 18 5.14 21.75 -5.30
N ALA A 19 4.19 21.38 -6.14
CA ALA A 19 2.83 21.12 -5.67
C ALA A 19 2.87 19.99 -4.63
N PRO A 20 2.19 20.14 -3.48
CA PRO A 20 2.14 19.08 -2.48
C PRO A 20 1.49 17.82 -3.07
N ALA A 21 2.00 16.66 -2.70
CA ALA A 21 1.38 15.40 -3.06
C ALA A 21 -0.04 15.35 -2.48
N SER A 22 -1.03 15.18 -3.33
CA SER A 22 -2.43 15.04 -2.90
C SER A 22 -2.82 13.58 -2.79
N ALA A 23 -3.64 13.24 -1.78
CA ALA A 23 -4.20 11.92 -1.63
C ALA A 23 -5.23 11.63 -2.75
N ALA A 24 -5.18 10.41 -3.29
CA ALA A 24 -6.11 9.90 -4.28
C ALA A 24 -6.76 8.62 -3.77
N GLU A 25 -8.09 8.54 -3.80
CA GLU A 25 -8.83 7.31 -3.52
C GLU A 25 -9.13 6.60 -4.84
N LEU A 26 -8.84 5.29 -4.90
CA LEU A 26 -9.03 4.46 -6.08
C LEU A 26 -10.14 3.45 -5.85
N ALA A 27 -10.94 3.18 -6.87
CA ALA A 27 -11.97 2.16 -6.82
C ALA A 27 -11.36 0.77 -6.78
N VAL A 28 -11.90 -0.10 -5.92
CA VAL A 28 -11.51 -1.51 -5.80
C VAL A 28 -12.71 -2.38 -6.10
N ALA A 29 -12.52 -3.42 -6.92
CA ALA A 29 -13.54 -4.37 -7.34
C ALA A 29 -13.01 -5.80 -7.33
N GLU A 30 -13.89 -6.78 -7.56
CA GLU A 30 -13.55 -8.20 -7.69
C GLU A 30 -12.74 -8.73 -6.49
N VAL A 31 -13.12 -8.30 -5.28
CA VAL A 31 -12.36 -8.64 -4.07
C VAL A 31 -12.70 -10.04 -3.60
N THR A 32 -11.68 -10.83 -3.35
CA THR A 32 -11.76 -12.15 -2.70
C THR A 32 -10.82 -12.22 -1.51
N LEU A 33 -11.18 -13.03 -0.52
CA LEU A 33 -10.33 -13.36 0.63
C LEU A 33 -10.30 -14.87 0.79
N GLU A 34 -9.13 -15.46 0.57
CA GLU A 34 -8.94 -16.90 0.50
C GLU A 34 -7.71 -17.32 1.33
N PRO A 35 -7.68 -18.53 1.85
CA PRO A 35 -6.44 -19.07 2.40
C PRO A 35 -5.32 -19.04 1.34
N CYS A 36 -4.09 -18.75 1.76
CA CYS A 36 -2.97 -18.75 0.83
C CYS A 36 -2.80 -20.14 0.20
N PRO A 37 -2.37 -20.23 -1.08
CA PRO A 37 -2.02 -21.49 -1.71
C PRO A 37 -0.97 -22.25 -0.89
N ALA A 38 -1.07 -23.58 -0.83
CA ALA A 38 -0.19 -24.43 -0.03
C ALA A 38 1.32 -24.28 -0.38
N GLY A 39 1.64 -23.92 -1.62
CA GLY A 39 3.00 -23.63 -2.07
C GLY A 39 3.49 -22.21 -1.79
N ASP A 40 2.65 -21.34 -1.22
CA ASP A 40 3.05 -19.99 -0.89
C ASP A 40 3.92 -19.98 0.36
N ALA A 41 5.03 -19.22 0.33
CA ALA A 41 5.95 -19.12 1.47
C ALA A 41 5.25 -18.59 2.73
N GLY A 42 4.23 -17.74 2.59
CA GLY A 42 3.41 -17.25 3.71
C GLY A 42 2.46 -18.30 4.31
N ALA A 43 2.15 -19.38 3.57
CA ALA A 43 1.30 -20.48 4.04
C ALA A 43 2.10 -21.53 4.83
N GLN A 44 3.42 -21.54 4.72
CA GLN A 44 4.27 -22.50 5.43
C GLN A 44 4.41 -22.12 6.89
N PRO A 45 4.28 -23.08 7.82
CA PRO A 45 4.57 -22.84 9.23
C PRO A 45 6.06 -22.50 9.36
N GLU A 46 6.37 -21.24 9.57
CA GLU A 46 7.74 -20.86 9.93
C GLU A 46 8.03 -21.36 11.34
N LEU A 47 9.11 -22.08 11.50
CA LEU A 47 9.63 -22.52 12.80
C LEU A 47 9.92 -21.33 13.75
N SER A 48 10.06 -20.14 13.21
CA SER A 48 10.26 -18.87 13.93
C SER A 48 8.97 -18.19 14.40
N ARG A 49 7.78 -18.68 14.00
CA ARG A 49 6.47 -18.17 14.47
C ARG A 49 5.81 -19.15 15.43
N PRO A 50 6.13 -19.08 16.74
CA PRO A 50 5.60 -20.04 17.71
C PRO A 50 4.08 -19.97 17.91
N THR A 51 3.39 -18.96 17.36
CA THR A 51 1.95 -18.72 17.53
C THR A 51 1.10 -19.19 16.34
N GLY A 52 1.69 -19.81 15.29
CA GLY A 52 0.93 -20.42 14.20
C GLY A 52 -0.13 -19.49 13.60
N ALA A 53 0.28 -18.48 12.84
CA ALA A 53 -0.67 -17.66 12.10
C ALA A 53 -1.11 -18.38 10.83
N SER A 54 -2.40 -18.28 10.49
CA SER A 54 -2.93 -18.72 9.21
C SER A 54 -2.71 -17.62 8.16
N CYS A 55 -2.22 -18.01 6.97
CA CYS A 55 -2.06 -17.09 5.85
C CYS A 55 -3.37 -16.98 5.06
N TYR A 56 -3.80 -15.75 4.82
CA TYR A 56 -4.87 -15.41 3.87
C TYR A 56 -4.36 -14.45 2.80
N ALA A 57 -4.92 -14.51 1.60
CA ALA A 57 -4.66 -13.60 0.51
C ALA A 57 -5.91 -12.78 0.21
N LEU A 58 -5.81 -11.45 0.36
CA LEU A 58 -6.80 -10.52 -0.16
C LEU A 58 -6.41 -10.16 -1.59
N ARG A 59 -7.26 -10.51 -2.56
CA ARG A 59 -7.06 -10.23 -3.98
C ARG A 59 -8.11 -9.26 -4.46
N GLY A 60 -7.80 -8.53 -5.52
CA GLY A 60 -8.77 -7.64 -6.14
C GLY A 60 -8.20 -6.91 -7.35
N VAL A 61 -9.03 -6.04 -7.92
CA VAL A 61 -8.67 -5.17 -9.03
C VAL A 61 -8.84 -3.73 -8.59
N VAL A 62 -7.78 -2.94 -8.68
CA VAL A 62 -7.80 -1.49 -8.44
C VAL A 62 -7.89 -0.76 -9.76
N THR A 63 -8.69 0.30 -9.82
CA THR A 63 -8.84 1.14 -11.02
C THR A 63 -8.34 2.55 -10.74
N ASN A 64 -7.33 2.97 -11.51
CA ASN A 64 -6.84 4.33 -11.55
C ASN A 64 -7.46 5.06 -12.76
N PRO A 65 -8.43 5.95 -12.56
CA PRO A 65 -9.10 6.66 -13.65
C PRO A 65 -8.27 7.82 -14.18
N THR A 66 -7.15 8.15 -13.58
CA THR A 66 -6.32 9.28 -13.98
C THR A 66 -5.37 8.90 -15.12
N LYS A 67 -4.73 9.88 -15.73
CA LYS A 67 -3.71 9.65 -16.77
C LYS A 67 -2.29 9.55 -16.19
N LYS A 68 -2.14 9.63 -14.86
CA LYS A 68 -0.87 9.59 -14.15
C LYS A 68 -0.82 8.41 -13.21
N ILE A 69 0.37 7.99 -12.86
CA ILE A 69 0.59 6.99 -11.82
C ILE A 69 0.08 7.56 -10.48
N VAL A 70 -0.63 6.74 -9.72
CA VAL A 70 -0.92 7.00 -8.31
C VAL A 70 0.12 6.24 -7.49
N ALA A 71 0.95 6.99 -6.80
CA ALA A 71 2.13 6.48 -6.10
C ALA A 71 1.80 6.01 -4.69
N ASP A 72 2.64 5.11 -4.16
CA ASP A 72 2.62 4.66 -2.76
C ASP A 72 1.22 4.24 -2.27
N THR A 73 0.50 3.47 -3.09
CA THR A 73 -0.87 3.07 -2.84
C THR A 73 -0.96 1.97 -1.79
N ASP A 74 -1.76 2.20 -0.77
CA ASP A 74 -2.12 1.23 0.26
C ASP A 74 -3.57 0.77 0.10
N VAL A 75 -3.81 -0.50 0.42
CA VAL A 75 -5.14 -1.10 0.50
C VAL A 75 -5.58 -1.15 1.96
N PHE A 76 -6.83 -0.76 2.19
CA PHE A 76 -7.50 -0.75 3.48
C PHE A 76 -8.74 -1.63 3.40
N ALA A 77 -8.97 -2.44 4.42
CA ALA A 77 -10.18 -3.26 4.58
C ALA A 77 -10.41 -3.56 6.06
N LEU A 78 -11.65 -3.79 6.44
CA LEU A 78 -11.98 -4.41 7.72
C LEU A 78 -11.96 -5.92 7.51
N ILE A 79 -11.00 -6.60 8.12
CA ILE A 79 -10.93 -8.06 8.16
C ILE A 79 -11.50 -8.50 9.49
N LEU A 80 -12.54 -9.32 9.47
CA LEU A 80 -13.36 -9.65 10.63
C LEU A 80 -13.39 -11.17 10.83
N ASP A 81 -13.40 -11.57 12.09
CA ASP A 81 -13.69 -12.95 12.49
C ASP A 81 -15.19 -13.25 12.46
N SER A 82 -15.59 -14.46 12.86
CA SER A 82 -17.01 -14.88 12.89
C SER A 82 -17.85 -14.13 13.93
N SER A 83 -17.22 -13.50 14.93
CA SER A 83 -17.91 -12.65 15.91
C SER A 83 -18.04 -11.19 15.45
N GLY A 84 -17.40 -10.83 14.33
CA GLY A 84 -17.39 -9.47 13.79
C GLY A 84 -16.28 -8.60 14.38
N GLU A 85 -15.33 -9.18 15.11
CA GLU A 85 -14.18 -8.45 15.66
C GLU A 85 -13.05 -8.31 14.64
N PRO A 86 -12.37 -7.14 14.61
CA PRO A 86 -11.22 -6.92 13.72
C PRO A 86 -10.06 -7.85 14.06
N VAL A 87 -9.56 -8.55 13.04
CA VAL A 87 -8.46 -9.51 13.16
C VAL A 87 -7.09 -8.83 13.04
N LEU A 88 -6.99 -7.77 12.25
CA LEU A 88 -5.72 -7.07 12.02
C LEU A 88 -5.40 -6.09 13.16
N GLN A 89 -4.14 -6.08 13.60
CA GLN A 89 -3.66 -5.14 14.63
C GLN A 89 -3.84 -3.68 14.18
N ASN A 90 -3.53 -3.37 12.94
CA ASN A 90 -3.77 -2.07 12.31
C ASN A 90 -5.16 -2.03 11.67
N ARG A 91 -6.14 -2.31 12.42
CA ARG A 91 -7.58 -2.44 12.17
C ARG A 91 -8.08 -2.33 10.72
N THR A 92 -7.45 -1.54 9.86
CA THR A 92 -7.91 -1.25 8.51
C THR A 92 -6.84 -1.35 7.42
N ARG A 93 -5.56 -1.05 7.68
CA ARG A 93 -4.51 -1.13 6.66
C ARG A 93 -4.11 -2.59 6.43
N VAL A 94 -4.35 -3.10 5.23
CA VAL A 94 -3.98 -4.47 4.85
C VAL A 94 -2.53 -4.52 4.36
N GLY A 95 -2.16 -3.62 3.45
CA GLY A 95 -0.81 -3.57 2.91
C GLY A 95 -0.65 -2.57 1.78
N SER A 96 0.56 -2.52 1.23
CA SER A 96 0.91 -1.67 0.10
C SER A 96 0.89 -2.47 -1.20
N ILE A 97 0.34 -1.88 -2.25
CA ILE A 97 0.38 -2.40 -3.62
C ILE A 97 1.32 -1.58 -4.51
N GLY A 98 2.03 -0.60 -3.90
CA GLY A 98 2.98 0.24 -4.61
C GLY A 98 2.32 1.27 -5.54
N ASP A 99 2.94 1.47 -6.67
CA ASP A 99 2.50 2.45 -7.67
C ASP A 99 1.45 1.83 -8.60
N VAL A 100 0.33 2.52 -8.76
CA VAL A 100 -0.78 2.08 -9.61
C VAL A 100 -0.82 2.89 -10.91
N PRO A 101 -0.47 2.28 -12.05
CA PRO A 101 -0.55 2.94 -13.35
C PRO A 101 -2.01 3.26 -13.74
N PRO A 102 -2.23 4.12 -14.74
CA PRO A 102 -3.56 4.37 -15.31
C PRO A 102 -4.25 3.08 -15.75
N GLY A 103 -5.55 2.98 -15.52
CA GLY A 103 -6.36 1.82 -15.86
C GLY A 103 -6.51 0.82 -14.71
N LYS A 104 -6.71 -0.45 -15.06
CA LYS A 104 -6.93 -1.54 -14.11
C LYS A 104 -5.64 -2.28 -13.78
N SER A 105 -5.43 -2.57 -12.50
CA SER A 105 -4.29 -3.37 -12.00
C SER A 105 -4.79 -4.39 -10.99
N SER A 106 -4.38 -5.64 -11.13
CA SER A 106 -4.67 -6.68 -10.14
C SER A 106 -3.69 -6.59 -8.98
N PHE A 107 -4.16 -6.93 -7.78
CA PHE A 107 -3.30 -7.03 -6.60
C PHE A 107 -3.58 -8.30 -5.81
N ALA A 108 -2.59 -8.72 -5.02
CA ALA A 108 -2.71 -9.77 -4.01
C ALA A 108 -1.88 -9.38 -2.78
N LEU A 109 -2.51 -9.33 -1.62
CA LEU A 109 -1.88 -8.99 -0.35
C LEU A 109 -2.03 -10.16 0.63
N ARG A 110 -0.92 -10.56 1.24
CA ARG A 110 -0.92 -11.56 2.30
C ARG A 110 -1.27 -10.92 3.63
N LEU A 111 -2.10 -11.60 4.41
CA LEU A 111 -2.35 -11.25 5.80
C LEU A 111 -2.12 -12.47 6.70
N ALA A 112 -1.56 -12.20 7.87
CA ALA A 112 -1.42 -13.18 8.92
C ALA A 112 -2.61 -13.06 9.88
N VAL A 113 -3.43 -14.11 9.93
CA VAL A 113 -4.54 -14.22 10.88
C VAL A 113 -4.04 -15.00 12.08
N PRO A 114 -4.13 -14.48 13.32
CA PRO A 114 -3.67 -15.18 14.52
C PRO A 114 -4.30 -16.57 14.66
N SER A 115 -3.54 -17.55 15.12
CA SER A 115 -4.07 -18.88 15.43
C SER A 115 -5.17 -18.79 16.49
N GLY A 116 -6.20 -19.60 16.34
CA GLY A 116 -7.36 -19.57 17.24
C GLY A 116 -8.40 -18.48 16.90
N THR A 117 -8.17 -17.66 15.88
CA THR A 117 -9.20 -16.75 15.39
C THR A 117 -10.41 -17.54 14.87
N PRO A 118 -11.61 -17.30 15.39
CA PRO A 118 -12.79 -18.05 14.98
C PRO A 118 -13.19 -17.69 13.54
N GLY A 119 -13.29 -18.71 12.69
CA GLY A 119 -13.75 -18.54 11.29
C GLY A 119 -15.26 -18.67 11.14
N PRO A 120 -15.83 -18.30 10.00
CA PRO A 120 -15.13 -17.83 8.80
C PRO A 120 -14.59 -16.40 8.94
N ILE A 121 -13.45 -16.16 8.27
CA ILE A 121 -12.86 -14.81 8.16
C ILE A 121 -13.55 -14.10 6.99
N THR A 122 -13.99 -12.87 7.23
CA THR A 122 -14.70 -12.04 6.25
C THR A 122 -14.03 -10.68 6.06
N PHE A 123 -14.43 -9.93 5.05
CA PHE A 123 -13.92 -8.59 4.82
C PHE A 123 -15.07 -7.61 4.50
N ARG A 124 -14.82 -6.33 4.80
CA ARG A 124 -15.73 -5.22 4.47
C ARG A 124 -14.94 -3.95 4.14
N SER A 125 -15.60 -3.01 3.45
CA SER A 125 -15.10 -1.64 3.23
C SER A 125 -13.71 -1.59 2.61
N VAL A 126 -13.50 -2.36 1.52
CA VAL A 126 -12.21 -2.38 0.83
C VAL A 126 -12.02 -1.08 0.04
N LYS A 127 -10.89 -0.42 0.23
CA LYS A 127 -10.49 0.83 -0.44
C LYS A 127 -9.02 0.79 -0.77
N ALA A 128 -8.62 1.57 -1.78
CA ALA A 128 -7.22 1.84 -2.07
C ALA A 128 -6.98 3.34 -2.05
N ARG A 129 -5.86 3.76 -1.46
CA ARG A 129 -5.45 5.17 -1.39
C ARG A 129 -3.97 5.29 -1.68
N GLY A 130 -3.64 6.22 -2.54
CA GLY A 130 -2.27 6.59 -2.88
C GLY A 130 -2.13 8.09 -3.00
N PHE A 131 -1.07 8.53 -3.68
CA PHE A 131 -0.72 9.94 -3.79
C PHE A 131 -0.44 10.33 -5.24
N SER A 132 -0.65 11.60 -5.57
CA SER A 132 -0.33 12.15 -6.89
C SER A 132 1.18 12.22 -7.19
N ALA A 133 2.02 12.05 -6.17
CA ALA A 133 3.48 11.97 -6.25
C ALA A 133 4.00 11.05 -5.12
N PRO A 134 5.20 10.45 -5.25
CA PRO A 134 5.80 9.63 -4.21
C PRO A 134 5.92 10.39 -2.89
N VAL A 135 5.54 9.74 -1.78
CA VAL A 135 5.63 10.28 -0.42
C VAL A 135 6.52 9.45 0.49
N ARG A 136 6.83 8.20 0.08
CA ARG A 136 7.78 7.34 0.80
C ARG A 136 9.19 7.59 0.28
N THR A 137 10.13 7.62 1.20
CA THR A 137 11.55 7.63 0.83
C THR A 137 11.86 6.36 0.05
N ARG A 138 12.54 6.52 -1.07
CA ARG A 138 13.04 5.42 -1.90
C ARG A 138 14.55 5.57 -2.00
N ALA A 139 15.26 4.46 -1.94
CA ALA A 139 16.69 4.47 -2.19
C ALA A 139 16.95 4.99 -3.61
N GLY A 140 17.78 6.01 -3.73
CA GLY A 140 18.29 6.51 -5.01
C GLY A 140 19.43 5.63 -5.52
N ALA A 141 19.86 5.88 -6.76
CA ALA A 141 20.99 5.17 -7.35
C ALA A 141 22.31 5.41 -6.59
N ASP A 142 22.41 6.53 -5.87
CA ASP A 142 23.59 6.95 -5.13
C ASP A 142 23.49 6.69 -3.61
N ASP A 143 22.36 6.14 -3.15
CA ASP A 143 22.16 5.83 -1.73
C ASP A 143 22.91 4.55 -1.36
N GLU A 144 23.66 4.61 -0.26
CA GLU A 144 24.29 3.42 0.31
C GLU A 144 23.20 2.52 0.95
N LEU A 145 23.01 1.35 0.36
CA LEU A 145 22.05 0.37 0.87
C LEU A 145 22.57 -0.27 2.15
N LEU A 146 21.68 -0.45 3.11
CA LEU A 146 21.98 -1.18 4.33
C LEU A 146 22.23 -2.67 4.02
N PRO A 147 23.00 -3.41 4.86
CA PRO A 147 23.35 -4.80 4.58
C PRO A 147 22.17 -5.71 4.26
N LEU A 148 21.04 -5.53 4.94
CA LEU A 148 19.82 -6.30 4.71
C LEU A 148 19.19 -6.00 3.34
N GLU A 149 19.27 -4.76 2.88
CA GLU A 149 18.78 -4.34 1.56
C GLU A 149 19.68 -4.88 0.44
N GLN A 150 20.99 -4.95 0.69
CA GLN A 150 21.96 -5.53 -0.25
C GLN A 150 21.72 -7.03 -0.46
N GLU A 151 21.36 -7.78 0.58
CA GLU A 151 21.03 -9.21 0.49
C GLU A 151 19.79 -9.48 -0.38
N LEU A 152 18.85 -8.53 -0.45
CA LEU A 152 17.62 -8.67 -1.24
C LEU A 152 17.82 -8.39 -2.73
N LEU A 153 18.90 -7.72 -3.10
CA LEU A 153 19.22 -7.33 -4.48
C LEU A 153 20.25 -8.24 -5.17
N GLY A 154 20.90 -9.11 -4.42
CA GLY A 154 21.84 -10.15 -4.90
C GLY A 154 21.10 -11.41 -5.22
#